data_401cc80537b679367363a7d1e5d7d79a
#
_entry.id   401cc80537b679367363a7d1e5d7d79a
#
_cell.length_a   1.000
_cell.length_b   1.000
_cell.length_c   1.000
_cell.angle_alpha   90.00
_cell.angle_beta   90.00
_cell.angle_gamma   90.00
#
_symmetry.space_group_name_H-M   'P 1'
#
loop_
_entity.id
_entity.type
_entity.pdbx_description
1 polymer ?
#
loop_
_entity_poly.entity_id
_entity_poly.type
_entity_poly.pdbx_seq_one_letter_code
_entity_poly.pdbx_strand_id
1 'polypeptide(L)'
;TYDDKIIGYPVYFDTSALVYNEDYLRTWATQQAEKELSGSSDNDEPVGEGEEIIEEDSLPEDQTTDQVTADEAAVNALAEQYFAKALPSTVDDLLNIADTFDAPEGVEGVMKWDVNNIFYNYWIVGNYMIVGGDPGDDRNDININNPETIQCLEVYKALNQFFFIESDTVTYDSVIQDFIDGKTMF
;
A
#
# COMPACT_ATOMS: atom_id res chain seq x y z
N THR A 1 28.48 -9.48 17.69
CA THR A 1 29.44 -10.36 18.40
C THR A 1 29.87 -11.45 17.44
N TYR A 2 31.08 -11.95 17.60
CA TYR A 2 31.59 -13.12 16.90
C TYR A 2 32.16 -14.06 17.94
N ASP A 3 31.74 -15.31 17.95
CA ASP A 3 32.14 -16.33 18.92
C ASP A 3 31.99 -15.80 20.37
N ASP A 4 30.82 -15.19 20.66
CA ASP A 4 30.45 -14.55 21.93
C ASP A 4 31.40 -13.44 22.43
N LYS A 5 32.28 -12.95 21.55
CA LYS A 5 33.18 -11.84 21.87
C LYS A 5 32.70 -10.55 21.24
N ILE A 6 32.88 -9.45 21.97
CA ILE A 6 32.68 -8.11 21.40
C ILE A 6 33.89 -7.78 20.57
N ILE A 7 33.72 -7.68 19.25
CA ILE A 7 34.78 -7.39 18.27
C ILE A 7 34.82 -5.94 17.81
N GLY A 8 33.79 -5.16 18.22
CA GLY A 8 33.72 -3.73 17.92
C GLY A 8 32.58 -3.06 18.64
N TYR A 9 32.68 -1.74 18.77
CA TYR A 9 31.58 -0.88 19.26
C TYR A 9 31.08 -0.02 18.10
N PRO A 10 29.77 -0.01 17.81
CA PRO A 10 29.25 0.89 16.79
C PRO A 10 29.39 2.35 17.25
N VAL A 11 29.94 3.19 16.38
CA VAL A 11 30.13 4.63 16.65
C VAL A 11 28.87 5.40 16.26
N TYR A 12 28.15 4.91 15.27
CA TYR A 12 26.86 5.42 14.81
C TYR A 12 26.02 4.26 14.28
N PHE A 13 24.74 4.51 14.11
CA PHE A 13 23.84 3.61 13.39
C PHE A 13 23.10 4.38 12.29
N ASP A 14 22.73 3.69 11.26
CA ASP A 14 21.88 4.17 10.18
C ASP A 14 20.62 3.33 10.14
N THR A 15 19.51 3.92 9.69
CA THR A 15 18.24 3.23 9.57
C THR A 15 17.52 3.70 8.32
N SER A 16 16.80 2.79 7.70
CA SER A 16 15.88 3.11 6.61
C SER A 16 14.48 3.30 7.15
N ALA A 17 13.74 4.22 6.58
CA ALA A 17 12.35 4.47 6.91
C ALA A 17 11.55 4.61 5.61
N LEU A 18 10.30 4.16 5.64
CA LEU A 18 9.33 4.44 4.61
C LEU A 18 8.70 5.80 4.89
N VAL A 19 8.83 6.72 3.95
CA VAL A 19 8.16 8.04 3.99
C VAL A 19 6.87 7.92 3.19
N TYR A 20 5.81 8.57 3.63
CA TYR A 20 4.52 8.50 2.95
C TYR A 20 3.84 9.87 2.89
N ASN A 21 2.99 10.07 1.87
CA ASN A 21 2.12 11.21 1.74
C ASN A 21 0.81 10.90 2.48
N GLU A 22 0.55 11.62 3.58
CA GLU A 22 -0.62 11.40 4.42
C GLU A 22 -1.93 11.67 3.67
N ASP A 23 -1.97 12.69 2.81
CA ASP A 23 -3.18 13.05 2.08
C ASP A 23 -3.58 11.93 1.10
N TYR A 24 -2.63 11.32 0.41
CA TYR A 24 -2.92 10.18 -0.48
C TYR A 24 -3.36 8.94 0.28
N LEU A 25 -2.75 8.68 1.43
CA LEU A 25 -3.14 7.56 2.27
C LEU A 25 -4.55 7.74 2.85
N ARG A 26 -4.91 8.98 3.20
CA ARG A 26 -6.28 9.35 3.61
C ARG A 26 -7.28 9.22 2.45
N THR A 27 -6.89 9.67 1.26
CA THR A 27 -7.71 9.50 0.05
C THR A 27 -7.98 8.02 -0.22
N TRP A 28 -6.96 7.17 -0.16
CA TRP A 28 -7.14 5.72 -0.29
C TRP A 28 -8.10 5.18 0.78
N ALA A 29 -7.93 5.57 2.04
CA ALA A 29 -8.80 5.13 3.14
C ALA A 29 -10.27 5.52 2.91
N THR A 30 -10.52 6.73 2.41
CA THR A 30 -11.87 7.19 2.04
C THR A 30 -12.45 6.35 0.90
N GLN A 31 -11.68 6.08 -0.14
CA GLN A 31 -12.09 5.23 -1.27
C GLN A 31 -12.47 3.81 -0.81
N GLN A 32 -11.73 3.24 0.16
CA GLN A 32 -12.08 1.93 0.72
C GLN A 32 -13.39 1.98 1.52
N ALA A 33 -13.60 3.04 2.30
CA ALA A 33 -14.84 3.23 3.06
C ALA A 33 -16.06 3.38 2.16
N GLU A 34 -15.96 4.18 1.11
CA GLU A 34 -17.01 4.38 0.11
C GLU A 34 -17.37 3.07 -0.61
N LYS A 35 -16.33 2.31 -0.99
CA LYS A 35 -16.49 1.03 -1.67
C LYS A 35 -17.20 -0.01 -0.78
N GLU A 36 -16.84 -0.07 0.51
CA GLU A 36 -17.48 -0.98 1.46
C GLU A 36 -18.95 -0.63 1.68
N LEU A 37 -19.27 0.65 1.87
CA LEU A 37 -20.63 1.10 2.09
C LEU A 37 -21.50 0.96 0.84
N SER A 38 -20.99 1.25 -0.35
CA SER A 38 -21.72 1.06 -1.61
C SER A 38 -21.94 -0.42 -1.93
N GLY A 39 -20.96 -1.30 -1.68
CA GLY A 39 -21.10 -2.75 -1.89
C GLY A 39 -22.05 -3.44 -0.91
N SER A 40 -22.33 -2.82 0.24
CA SER A 40 -23.30 -3.32 1.21
C SER A 40 -24.76 -3.05 0.78
N SER A 41 -24.99 -2.09 -0.14
CA SER A 41 -26.33 -1.73 -0.62
C SER A 41 -26.89 -2.68 -1.67
N ASP A 42 -26.08 -3.53 -2.30
CA ASP A 42 -26.51 -4.40 -3.40
C ASP A 42 -27.12 -5.75 -2.94
N ASN A 43 -27.29 -5.98 -1.62
CA ASN A 43 -27.74 -7.28 -1.09
C ASN A 43 -29.17 -7.33 -0.55
N ASP A 44 -30.00 -6.31 -0.73
CA ASP A 44 -31.42 -6.39 -0.36
C ASP A 44 -32.34 -5.68 -1.39
N GLU A 45 -32.89 -6.41 -2.32
CA GLU A 45 -34.30 -6.69 -2.56
C GLU A 45 -34.58 -7.27 -3.97
N PRO A 46 -35.44 -8.24 -4.13
CA PRO A 46 -35.96 -8.63 -5.44
C PRO A 46 -37.01 -7.62 -5.89
N VAL A 47 -36.75 -6.97 -7.02
CA VAL A 47 -37.65 -6.07 -7.69
C VAL A 47 -38.98 -6.80 -7.98
N GLY A 48 -40.02 -6.48 -7.25
CA GLY A 48 -41.37 -6.79 -7.61
C GLY A 48 -41.87 -5.81 -8.68
N GLU A 49 -42.23 -6.33 -9.84
CA GLU A 49 -42.92 -5.57 -10.88
C GLU A 49 -44.25 -5.01 -10.34
N GLY A 50 -44.38 -3.70 -10.38
CA GLY A 50 -45.63 -3.00 -10.07
C GLY A 50 -45.56 -1.58 -10.62
N GLU A 51 -46.08 -1.41 -11.86
CA GLU A 51 -46.37 -0.10 -12.42
C GLU A 51 -47.44 0.58 -11.56
N GLU A 52 -47.12 1.69 -10.94
CA GLU A 52 -48.11 2.72 -10.56
C GLU A 52 -47.58 4.11 -10.85
N ILE A 53 -48.26 4.75 -11.81
CA ILE A 53 -48.09 6.15 -12.17
C ILE A 53 -48.64 6.96 -11.00
N ILE A 54 -47.83 7.73 -10.32
CA ILE A 54 -48.26 8.74 -9.35
C ILE A 54 -47.86 10.11 -9.85
N GLU A 55 -48.88 10.96 -9.96
CA GLU A 55 -48.86 12.35 -10.42
C GLU A 55 -47.93 13.23 -9.57
N GLU A 56 -47.27 14.16 -10.25
CA GLU A 56 -46.54 15.32 -9.75
C GLU A 56 -47.41 16.10 -8.73
N ASP A 57 -47.08 16.03 -7.45
CA ASP A 57 -47.22 17.18 -6.56
C ASP A 57 -46.44 17.03 -5.24
N SER A 58 -45.61 18.06 -4.96
CA SER A 58 -44.96 18.42 -3.69
C SER A 58 -43.97 17.40 -3.07
N LEU A 59 -42.69 17.54 -3.44
CA LEU A 59 -41.56 17.08 -2.64
C LEU A 59 -41.33 18.02 -1.44
N PRO A 60 -41.27 17.53 -0.22
CA PRO A 60 -40.75 18.31 0.90
C PRO A 60 -39.23 18.41 0.81
N GLU A 61 -38.73 19.64 0.68
CA GLU A 61 -37.29 20.01 0.54
C GLU A 61 -36.41 19.70 1.75
N ASP A 62 -36.84 18.93 2.75
CA ASP A 62 -36.16 18.85 4.06
C ASP A 62 -35.63 17.45 4.44
N GLN A 63 -35.75 16.43 3.57
CA GLN A 63 -35.24 15.08 3.91
C GLN A 63 -33.93 14.70 3.21
N THR A 64 -33.54 15.39 2.15
CA THR A 64 -32.31 15.08 1.39
C THR A 64 -31.02 15.55 2.07
N THR A 65 -31.09 16.61 2.88
CA THR A 65 -29.90 17.19 3.50
C THR A 65 -29.41 16.36 4.71
N ASP A 66 -30.31 15.82 5.51
CA ASP A 66 -29.96 15.04 6.70
C ASP A 66 -29.46 13.62 6.34
N GLN A 67 -29.92 13.04 5.24
CA GLN A 67 -29.48 11.71 4.80
C GLN A 67 -28.09 11.75 4.16
N VAL A 68 -27.80 12.77 3.37
CA VAL A 68 -26.45 13.00 2.80
C VAL A 68 -25.41 13.23 3.90
N THR A 69 -25.75 13.99 4.95
CA THR A 69 -24.85 14.22 6.08
C THR A 69 -24.63 12.99 6.95
N ALA A 70 -25.61 12.08 7.04
CA ALA A 70 -25.46 10.82 7.78
C ALA A 70 -24.57 9.83 7.02
N ASP A 71 -24.70 9.74 5.71
CA ASP A 71 -23.85 8.91 4.87
C ASP A 71 -22.40 9.41 4.85
N GLU A 72 -22.18 10.71 4.74
CA GLU A 72 -20.84 11.32 4.86
C GLU A 72 -20.21 11.05 6.22
N ALA A 73 -20.97 11.13 7.31
CA ALA A 73 -20.47 10.83 8.64
C ALA A 73 -20.08 9.35 8.79
N ALA A 74 -20.82 8.43 8.17
CA ALA A 74 -20.50 7.02 8.16
C ALA A 74 -19.24 6.73 7.34
N VAL A 75 -19.10 7.33 6.16
CA VAL A 75 -17.88 7.25 5.33
C VAL A 75 -16.68 7.76 6.10
N ASN A 76 -16.76 8.94 6.71
CA ASN A 76 -15.66 9.52 7.46
C ASN A 76 -15.25 8.64 8.66
N ALA A 77 -16.21 8.10 9.41
CA ALA A 77 -15.94 7.22 10.54
C ALA A 77 -15.25 5.91 10.12
N LEU A 78 -15.64 5.35 8.99
CA LEU A 78 -15.03 4.15 8.42
C LEU A 78 -13.66 4.45 7.81
N ALA A 79 -13.51 5.58 7.12
CA ALA A 79 -12.24 6.04 6.56
C ALA A 79 -11.16 6.22 7.64
N GLU A 80 -11.50 6.76 8.82
CA GLU A 80 -10.56 6.84 9.94
C GLU A 80 -10.13 5.45 10.45
N GLN A 81 -11.00 4.44 10.40
CA GLN A 81 -10.63 3.07 10.76
C GLN A 81 -9.68 2.44 9.72
N TYR A 82 -9.90 2.70 8.42
CA TYR A 82 -9.00 2.28 7.36
C TYR A 82 -7.65 3.00 7.51
N PHE A 83 -7.66 4.31 7.69
CA PHE A 83 -6.45 5.11 7.85
C PHE A 83 -5.59 4.68 9.04
N ALA A 84 -6.21 4.36 10.17
CA ALA A 84 -5.50 3.88 11.36
C ALA A 84 -4.71 2.57 11.14
N LYS A 85 -5.03 1.82 10.08
CA LYS A 85 -4.40 0.55 9.70
C LYS A 85 -3.69 0.63 8.34
N ALA A 86 -3.66 1.80 7.73
CA ALA A 86 -3.24 1.98 6.34
C ALA A 86 -1.72 1.87 6.13
N LEU A 87 -0.90 2.08 7.17
CA LEU A 87 0.55 1.96 7.02
C LEU A 87 0.93 0.50 6.75
N PRO A 88 1.51 0.21 5.58
CA PRO A 88 1.85 -1.15 5.22
C PRO A 88 2.92 -1.71 6.14
N SER A 89 2.68 -2.89 6.67
CA SER A 89 3.63 -3.64 7.49
C SER A 89 4.20 -4.85 6.76
N THR A 90 3.58 -5.22 5.65
CA THR A 90 3.99 -6.31 4.77
C THR A 90 4.01 -5.86 3.32
N VAL A 91 4.64 -6.65 2.46
CA VAL A 91 4.58 -6.43 1.01
C VAL A 91 3.16 -6.57 0.49
N ASP A 92 2.39 -7.52 1.04
CA ASP A 92 1.00 -7.74 0.62
C ASP A 92 0.11 -6.53 0.94
N ASP A 93 0.35 -5.84 2.07
CA ASP A 93 -0.36 -4.60 2.39
C ASP A 93 -0.07 -3.52 1.35
N LEU A 94 1.20 -3.38 0.94
CA LEU A 94 1.62 -2.42 -0.08
C LEU A 94 1.00 -2.74 -1.44
N LEU A 95 1.00 -4.01 -1.84
CA LEU A 95 0.39 -4.46 -3.08
C LEU A 95 -1.12 -4.23 -3.08
N ASN A 96 -1.79 -4.48 -1.94
CA ASN A 96 -3.21 -4.20 -1.81
C ASN A 96 -3.53 -2.70 -1.96
N ILE A 97 -2.72 -1.82 -1.39
CA ILE A 97 -2.87 -0.38 -1.61
C ILE A 97 -2.72 -0.06 -3.10
N ALA A 98 -1.70 -0.60 -3.76
CA ALA A 98 -1.45 -0.36 -5.18
C ALA A 98 -2.59 -0.84 -6.08
N ASP A 99 -3.20 -1.97 -5.75
CA ASP A 99 -4.30 -2.56 -6.54
C ASP A 99 -5.64 -1.83 -6.32
N THR A 100 -5.79 -1.13 -5.20
CA THR A 100 -7.08 -0.57 -4.78
C THR A 100 -7.11 0.96 -4.73
N PHE A 101 -5.97 1.63 -4.90
CA PHE A 101 -5.88 3.08 -4.90
C PHE A 101 -6.24 3.66 -6.26
N ASP A 102 -7.31 4.43 -6.30
CA ASP A 102 -7.66 5.28 -7.45
C ASP A 102 -6.87 6.59 -7.34
N ALA A 103 -5.74 6.61 -8.03
CA ALA A 103 -4.76 7.67 -7.89
C ALA A 103 -5.25 8.98 -8.52
N PRO A 104 -5.11 10.12 -7.83
CA PRO A 104 -5.38 11.44 -8.40
C PRO A 104 -4.50 11.75 -9.62
N GLU A 105 -4.96 12.70 -10.45
CA GLU A 105 -4.19 13.18 -11.58
C GLU A 105 -2.79 13.68 -11.13
N GLY A 106 -1.76 13.24 -11.84
CA GLY A 106 -0.36 13.58 -11.54
C GLY A 106 0.36 12.58 -10.65
N VAL A 107 -0.35 11.64 -10.00
CA VAL A 107 0.29 10.53 -9.28
C VAL A 107 0.70 9.45 -10.27
N GLU A 108 1.99 9.15 -10.30
CA GLU A 108 2.58 8.17 -11.24
C GLU A 108 2.55 6.73 -10.69
N GLY A 109 2.49 6.58 -9.37
CA GLY A 109 2.48 5.26 -8.72
C GLY A 109 2.38 5.33 -7.20
N VAL A 110 2.13 4.16 -6.60
CA VAL A 110 2.01 4.07 -5.15
C VAL A 110 3.36 4.14 -4.47
N MET A 111 4.38 3.52 -5.04
CA MET A 111 5.72 3.47 -4.46
C MET A 111 6.81 3.62 -5.52
N LYS A 112 7.89 4.28 -5.14
CA LYS A 112 9.10 4.39 -5.97
C LYS A 112 10.35 4.34 -5.08
N TRP A 113 11.39 3.62 -5.52
CA TRP A 113 12.69 3.62 -4.85
C TRP A 113 13.82 3.45 -5.87
N ASP A 114 15.04 3.74 -5.45
CA ASP A 114 16.24 3.53 -6.28
C ASP A 114 16.56 2.04 -6.39
N VAL A 115 15.98 1.38 -7.38
CA VAL A 115 16.14 -0.06 -7.63
C VAL A 115 17.56 -0.45 -8.02
N ASN A 116 18.39 0.52 -8.44
CA ASN A 116 19.78 0.29 -8.83
C ASN A 116 20.72 0.29 -7.64
N ASN A 117 20.28 0.82 -6.49
CA ASN A 117 21.07 0.88 -5.30
C ASN A 117 20.91 -0.38 -4.45
N ILE A 118 21.99 -1.14 -4.30
CA ILE A 118 21.96 -2.39 -3.54
C ILE A 118 21.51 -2.20 -2.09
N PHE A 119 21.78 -1.05 -1.49
CA PHE A 119 21.37 -0.78 -0.11
C PHE A 119 19.86 -0.74 0.07
N TYR A 120 19.11 -0.33 -0.94
CA TYR A 120 17.65 -0.33 -0.90
C TYR A 120 17.01 -1.67 -1.25
N ASN A 121 17.83 -2.65 -1.66
CA ASN A 121 17.38 -4.01 -1.94
C ASN A 121 17.67 -4.98 -0.78
N TYR A 122 18.17 -4.52 0.35
CA TYR A 122 18.43 -5.36 1.51
C TYR A 122 17.22 -6.05 2.10
N TRP A 123 16.03 -5.52 1.84
CA TRP A 123 14.78 -6.15 2.25
C TRP A 123 14.64 -7.58 1.69
N ILE A 124 15.25 -7.88 0.54
CA ILE A 124 15.28 -9.24 -0.02
C ILE A 124 15.92 -10.21 0.96
N VAL A 125 17.02 -9.81 1.57
CA VAL A 125 17.73 -10.66 2.57
C VAL A 125 16.86 -10.85 3.81
N GLY A 126 16.22 -9.78 4.29
CA GLY A 126 15.29 -9.83 5.41
C GLY A 126 14.09 -10.74 5.12
N ASN A 127 13.50 -10.62 3.94
CA ASN A 127 12.39 -11.47 3.52
C ASN A 127 12.80 -12.94 3.40
N TYR A 128 14.00 -13.22 2.87
CA TYR A 128 14.53 -14.58 2.81
C TYR A 128 14.62 -15.22 4.21
N MET A 129 15.08 -14.47 5.20
CA MET A 129 15.11 -14.94 6.58
C MET A 129 13.71 -15.11 7.20
N ILE A 130 12.78 -14.21 6.87
CA ILE A 130 11.38 -14.27 7.36
C ILE A 130 10.68 -15.54 6.85
N VAL A 131 10.91 -15.94 5.61
CA VAL A 131 10.33 -17.17 5.03
C VAL A 131 11.06 -18.45 5.47
N GLY A 132 12.03 -18.34 6.37
CA GLY A 132 12.75 -19.48 6.96
C GLY A 132 14.06 -19.82 6.26
N GLY A 133 14.54 -18.97 5.37
CA GLY A 133 15.82 -19.15 4.73
C GLY A 133 16.98 -19.04 5.71
N ASP A 134 17.97 -19.92 5.55
CA ASP A 134 19.21 -19.90 6.32
C ASP A 134 20.31 -19.24 5.46
N PRO A 135 20.86 -18.09 5.88
CA PRO A 135 21.93 -17.44 5.12
C PRO A 135 23.25 -18.23 5.16
N GLY A 136 23.34 -19.26 6.03
CA GLY A 136 24.55 -20.05 6.23
C GLY A 136 25.64 -19.28 6.97
N ASP A 137 26.37 -19.99 7.80
CA ASP A 137 27.51 -19.44 8.54
C ASP A 137 28.85 -19.67 7.80
N ASP A 138 28.86 -20.58 6.84
CA ASP A 138 30.06 -20.96 6.08
C ASP A 138 29.88 -20.65 4.59
N ARG A 139 30.90 -20.08 3.98
CA ARG A 139 30.96 -19.83 2.53
C ARG A 139 30.79 -21.07 1.67
N ASN A 140 31.04 -22.25 2.23
CA ASN A 140 30.92 -23.53 1.54
C ASN A 140 29.46 -24.06 1.54
N ASP A 141 28.62 -23.51 2.41
CA ASP A 141 27.23 -23.95 2.60
C ASP A 141 26.20 -23.02 1.95
N ILE A 142 26.67 -22.01 1.19
CA ILE A 142 25.77 -21.11 0.47
C ILE A 142 25.01 -21.91 -0.59
N ASN A 143 23.75 -22.15 -0.31
CA ASN A 143 22.81 -22.79 -1.24
C ASN A 143 21.62 -21.86 -1.51
N ILE A 144 21.68 -21.14 -2.64
CA ILE A 144 20.62 -20.23 -3.08
C ILE A 144 19.54 -20.94 -3.93
N ASN A 145 19.70 -22.24 -4.20
CA ASN A 145 18.69 -23.00 -4.95
C ASN A 145 17.83 -23.81 -3.97
N ASN A 146 16.98 -23.11 -3.25
CA ASN A 146 16.07 -23.67 -2.27
C ASN A 146 14.65 -23.04 -2.40
N PRO A 147 13.61 -23.64 -1.80
CA PRO A 147 12.24 -23.14 -1.85
C PRO A 147 12.09 -21.71 -1.30
N GLU A 148 12.83 -21.37 -0.27
CA GLU A 148 12.79 -20.06 0.39
C GLU A 148 13.30 -18.95 -0.54
N THR A 149 14.35 -19.22 -1.32
CA THR A 149 14.82 -18.29 -2.35
C THR A 149 13.78 -18.11 -3.45
N ILE A 150 13.13 -19.19 -3.88
CA ILE A 150 12.07 -19.11 -4.90
C ILE A 150 10.93 -18.23 -4.40
N GLN A 151 10.45 -18.46 -3.18
CA GLN A 151 9.41 -17.66 -2.56
C GLN A 151 9.80 -16.18 -2.44
N CYS A 152 11.04 -15.90 -2.06
CA CYS A 152 11.57 -14.54 -1.99
C CYS A 152 11.59 -13.84 -3.36
N LEU A 153 11.96 -14.56 -4.41
CA LEU A 153 11.96 -14.05 -5.78
C LEU A 153 10.53 -13.85 -6.34
N GLU A 154 9.56 -14.66 -5.91
CA GLU A 154 8.15 -14.45 -6.24
C GLU A 154 7.63 -13.13 -5.66
N VAL A 155 7.97 -12.82 -4.41
CA VAL A 155 7.67 -11.53 -3.79
C VAL A 155 8.32 -10.38 -4.59
N TYR A 156 9.59 -10.52 -4.95
CA TYR A 156 10.29 -9.53 -5.76
C TYR A 156 9.63 -9.32 -7.12
N LYS A 157 9.17 -10.41 -7.74
CA LYS A 157 8.41 -10.36 -8.99
C LYS A 157 7.08 -9.62 -8.84
N ALA A 158 6.38 -9.80 -7.72
CA ALA A 158 5.14 -9.07 -7.43
C ALA A 158 5.37 -7.56 -7.29
N LEU A 159 6.53 -7.15 -6.76
CA LEU A 159 6.93 -5.75 -6.68
C LEU A 159 7.32 -5.12 -8.03
N ASN A 160 7.40 -5.91 -9.11
CA ASN A 160 7.80 -5.41 -10.43
C ASN A 160 6.86 -4.30 -10.97
N GLN A 161 5.62 -4.25 -10.51
CA GLN A 161 4.68 -3.17 -10.85
C GLN A 161 5.16 -1.78 -10.40
N PHE A 162 6.06 -1.70 -9.41
CA PHE A 162 6.67 -0.47 -8.94
C PHE A 162 7.98 -0.14 -9.68
N PHE A 163 8.45 -1.04 -10.55
CA PHE A 163 9.64 -0.81 -11.36
C PHE A 163 9.24 -0.10 -12.65
N PHE A 164 9.77 1.08 -12.83
CA PHE A 164 9.52 1.85 -14.05
C PHE A 164 10.34 1.29 -15.21
N ILE A 165 9.83 1.44 -16.44
CA ILE A 165 10.50 0.98 -17.67
C ILE A 165 11.91 1.58 -17.78
N GLU A 166 12.08 2.81 -17.30
CA GLU A 166 13.36 3.54 -17.29
C GLU A 166 14.12 3.39 -15.96
N SER A 167 14.03 2.22 -15.35
CA SER A 167 14.65 1.96 -14.04
C SER A 167 16.17 2.16 -14.02
N ASP A 168 16.84 2.07 -15.18
CA ASP A 168 18.27 2.35 -15.33
C ASP A 168 18.63 3.84 -15.19
N THR A 169 17.65 4.73 -15.31
CA THR A 169 17.81 6.17 -15.12
C THR A 169 17.36 6.66 -13.73
N VAL A 170 16.70 5.80 -12.96
CA VAL A 170 16.24 6.13 -11.61
C VAL A 170 17.43 6.28 -10.67
N THR A 171 17.46 7.37 -9.94
CA THR A 171 18.47 7.68 -8.92
C THR A 171 17.80 8.02 -7.61
N TYR A 172 18.55 7.96 -6.51
CA TYR A 172 18.07 8.40 -5.19
C TYR A 172 17.46 9.81 -5.22
N ASP A 173 18.16 10.75 -5.86
CA ASP A 173 17.69 12.14 -5.94
C ASP A 173 16.41 12.29 -6.76
N SER A 174 16.27 11.53 -7.86
CA SER A 174 15.06 11.57 -8.69
C SER A 174 13.85 10.98 -7.95
N VAL A 175 14.03 9.92 -7.17
CA VAL A 175 12.96 9.32 -6.35
C VAL A 175 12.48 10.29 -5.28
N ILE A 176 13.40 10.96 -4.58
CA ILE A 176 13.06 11.97 -3.59
C ILE A 176 12.30 13.14 -4.24
N GLN A 177 12.76 13.59 -5.41
CA GLN A 177 12.10 14.69 -6.11
C GLN A 177 10.68 14.31 -6.54
N ASP A 178 10.48 13.12 -7.07
CA ASP A 178 9.15 12.62 -7.45
C ASP A 178 8.20 12.55 -6.24
N PHE A 179 8.70 12.16 -5.07
CA PHE A 179 7.92 12.19 -3.84
C PHE A 179 7.57 13.62 -3.40
N ILE A 180 8.54 14.55 -3.45
CA ILE A 180 8.33 15.98 -3.11
C ILE A 180 7.33 16.61 -4.08
N ASP A 181 7.38 16.24 -5.36
CA ASP A 181 6.47 16.72 -6.40
C ASP A 181 5.06 16.07 -6.31
N GLY A 182 4.84 15.18 -5.36
CA GLY A 182 3.55 14.53 -5.14
C GLY A 182 3.21 13.46 -6.18
N LYS A 183 4.21 12.87 -6.84
CA LYS A 183 3.99 11.86 -7.87
C LYS A 183 3.84 10.44 -7.31
N THR A 184 4.17 10.21 -6.05
CA THR A 184 4.09 8.92 -5.38
C THR A 184 3.48 9.04 -3.99
N MET A 185 2.87 7.96 -3.50
CA MET A 185 2.34 7.88 -2.13
C MET A 185 3.46 7.55 -1.14
N PHE A 186 4.37 6.62 -1.50
CA PHE A 186 5.52 6.17 -0.72
C PHE A 186 6.83 6.40 -1.46
#